data_532bc30ccf62934920d4dde079fe113c
#
_entry.id   532bc30ccf62934920d4dde079fe113c
#
_cell.length_a   1.000
_cell.length_b   1.000
_cell.length_c   1.000
_cell.angle_alpha   90.00
_cell.angle_beta   90.00
_cell.angle_gamma   90.00
#
_symmetry.space_group_name_H-M   'P 1'
#
loop_
_entity.id
_entity.type
_entity.pdbx_description
1 polymer ?
#
loop_
_entity_poly.entity_id
_entity_poly.type
_entity_poly.pdbx_seq_one_letter_code
_entity_poly.pdbx_strand_id
1 'polypeptide(L)'
;MKKKINMLYMAGMALLFTLCCTACSHMKVGYLRTTGASFSPDSINAFHNVDPTSEQYIEKIPFVSTRIQGVAGTHPINYELAHVKADNAAAAQLFMKLYHEQLISVAGGMVVVTQEATKQLPNGHYYLTFRIFNDDHEALLENVFKVVVTDDELPLS
;
A
#
# COMPACT_ATOMS: atom_id res chain seq x y z
N MET A 1 54.22 -11.74 36.37
CA MET A 1 53.89 -12.29 35.04
C MET A 1 52.51 -12.90 34.99
N LYS A 2 52.07 -13.74 35.92
CA LYS A 2 50.75 -14.41 35.92
C LYS A 2 49.53 -13.47 35.82
N LYS A 3 49.56 -12.31 36.52
CA LYS A 3 48.43 -11.33 36.45
C LYS A 3 48.22 -10.72 35.08
N LYS A 4 49.29 -10.44 34.32
CA LYS A 4 49.17 -9.88 32.95
C LYS A 4 48.64 -10.91 31.97
N ILE A 5 48.97 -12.17 32.14
CA ILE A 5 48.50 -13.27 31.30
C ILE A 5 46.99 -13.48 31.51
N ASN A 6 46.54 -13.47 32.75
CA ASN A 6 45.08 -13.61 33.05
C ASN A 6 44.25 -12.44 32.51
N MET A 7 44.79 -11.23 32.54
CA MET A 7 44.13 -10.04 31.98
C MET A 7 44.03 -10.14 30.45
N LEU A 8 45.05 -10.68 29.80
CA LEU A 8 45.03 -10.90 28.34
C LEU A 8 44.00 -11.97 27.92
N TYR A 9 43.90 -13.06 28.70
CA TYR A 9 42.87 -14.07 28.46
C TYR A 9 41.44 -13.54 28.69
N MET A 10 41.23 -12.73 29.73
CA MET A 10 39.93 -12.09 29.99
C MET A 10 39.53 -11.12 28.87
N ALA A 11 40.47 -10.31 28.38
CA ALA A 11 40.23 -9.39 27.27
C ALA A 11 39.94 -10.15 25.96
N GLY A 12 40.68 -11.23 25.66
CA GLY A 12 40.42 -12.08 24.50
C GLY A 12 39.07 -12.77 24.54
N MET A 13 38.65 -13.27 25.70
CA MET A 13 37.37 -13.92 25.90
C MET A 13 36.19 -12.93 25.79
N ALA A 14 36.35 -11.71 26.30
CA ALA A 14 35.37 -10.64 26.15
C ALA A 14 35.21 -10.20 24.68
N LEU A 15 36.33 -10.11 23.94
CA LEU A 15 36.30 -9.79 22.50
C LEU A 15 35.61 -10.89 21.68
N LEU A 16 35.84 -12.15 22.01
CA LEU A 16 35.20 -13.29 21.35
C LEU A 16 33.69 -13.31 21.62
N PHE A 17 33.29 -12.97 22.83
CA PHE A 17 31.87 -12.91 23.22
C PHE A 17 31.12 -11.78 22.53
N THR A 18 31.74 -10.62 22.31
CA THR A 18 31.15 -9.50 21.57
C THR A 18 31.00 -9.81 20.07
N LEU A 19 31.91 -10.58 19.46
CA LEU A 19 31.77 -11.01 18.06
C LEU A 19 30.61 -12.01 17.85
N CYS A 20 30.31 -12.85 18.82
CA CYS A 20 29.20 -13.81 18.69
C CYS A 20 27.82 -13.16 18.78
N CYS A 21 27.68 -11.99 19.40
CA CYS A 21 26.40 -11.30 19.55
C CYS A 21 25.97 -10.53 18.27
N THR A 22 26.84 -10.31 17.29
CA THR A 22 26.50 -9.56 16.07
C THR A 22 26.03 -10.44 14.90
N ALA A 23 26.03 -11.77 15.05
CA ALA A 23 25.67 -12.72 14.00
C ALA A 23 24.20 -13.14 13.96
N CYS A 24 23.30 -12.39 14.63
CA CYS A 24 21.87 -12.64 14.49
C CYS A 24 21.34 -11.95 13.23
N SER A 25 21.67 -12.46 12.05
CA SER A 25 20.95 -12.12 10.82
C SER A 25 19.59 -12.82 10.84
N HIS A 26 18.51 -12.06 10.91
CA HIS A 26 17.16 -12.58 10.75
C HIS A 26 17.05 -13.24 9.37
N MET A 27 16.87 -14.56 9.32
CA MET A 27 16.64 -15.26 8.06
C MET A 27 15.23 -14.95 7.59
N LYS A 28 15.12 -14.36 6.41
CA LYS A 28 13.83 -14.14 5.76
C LYS A 28 13.16 -15.49 5.49
N VAL A 29 11.96 -15.66 6.00
CA VAL A 29 11.16 -16.88 5.85
C VAL A 29 10.01 -16.61 4.90
N GLY A 30 9.64 -17.61 4.09
CA GLY A 30 8.55 -17.48 3.15
C GLY A 30 8.95 -16.78 1.84
N TYR A 31 7.95 -16.28 1.13
CA TYR A 31 8.14 -15.58 -0.14
C TYR A 31 7.01 -14.56 -0.37
N LEU A 32 7.28 -13.62 -1.28
CA LEU A 32 6.29 -12.72 -1.87
C LEU A 32 6.59 -12.59 -3.37
N ARG A 33 5.61 -12.88 -4.20
CA ARG A 33 5.71 -12.75 -5.65
C ARG A 33 4.60 -11.82 -6.14
N THR A 34 5.00 -10.77 -6.84
CA THR A 34 4.11 -9.76 -7.41
C THR A 34 4.32 -9.59 -8.92
N THR A 35 5.10 -10.50 -9.53
CA THR A 35 5.35 -10.49 -10.98
C THR A 35 4.04 -10.73 -11.73
N GLY A 36 3.63 -9.73 -12.54
CA GLY A 36 2.35 -9.77 -13.25
C GLY A 36 1.13 -9.38 -12.39
N ALA A 37 1.37 -8.80 -11.20
CA ALA A 37 0.29 -8.24 -10.40
C ALA A 37 -0.40 -7.09 -11.13
N SER A 38 -1.73 -7.14 -11.24
CA SER A 38 -2.53 -6.16 -11.98
C SER A 38 -3.98 -6.14 -11.50
N PHE A 39 -4.68 -5.07 -11.83
CA PHE A 39 -6.14 -4.98 -11.70
C PHE A 39 -6.78 -5.23 -13.07
N SER A 40 -7.99 -5.78 -13.07
CA SER A 40 -8.80 -5.91 -14.28
C SER A 40 -10.27 -5.66 -13.92
N PRO A 41 -10.85 -4.50 -14.32
CA PRO A 41 -10.21 -3.36 -15.00
C PRO A 41 -9.12 -2.68 -14.14
N ASP A 42 -8.20 -1.95 -14.80
CA ASP A 42 -7.09 -1.23 -14.17
C ASP A 42 -7.47 0.16 -13.65
N SER A 43 -8.74 0.49 -13.72
CA SER A 43 -9.29 1.78 -13.28
C SER A 43 -10.72 1.67 -12.77
N ILE A 44 -11.11 2.64 -11.92
CA ILE A 44 -12.50 2.93 -11.58
C ILE A 44 -12.81 4.38 -11.89
N ASN A 45 -14.07 4.66 -12.25
CA ASN A 45 -14.62 5.99 -12.31
C ASN A 45 -15.36 6.30 -11.01
N ALA A 46 -14.95 7.36 -10.31
CA ALA A 46 -15.63 7.93 -9.16
C ALA A 46 -16.17 9.31 -9.57
N PHE A 47 -17.46 9.55 -9.44
CA PHE A 47 -18.07 10.78 -9.95
C PHE A 47 -18.83 11.53 -8.86
N HIS A 48 -18.92 12.87 -9.03
CA HIS A 48 -19.52 13.77 -8.06
C HIS A 48 -21.05 13.69 -8.03
N ASN A 49 -21.65 13.62 -9.23
CA ASN A 49 -23.10 13.70 -9.41
C ASN A 49 -23.75 12.31 -9.37
N VAL A 50 -23.72 11.66 -8.20
CA VAL A 50 -24.48 10.43 -7.99
C VAL A 50 -25.96 10.78 -7.94
N ASP A 51 -26.80 10.08 -8.71
CA ASP A 51 -28.24 10.29 -8.73
C ASP A 51 -28.84 10.17 -7.31
N PRO A 52 -29.45 11.25 -6.76
CA PRO A 52 -30.02 11.25 -5.42
C PRO A 52 -31.12 10.21 -5.20
N THR A 53 -31.72 9.68 -6.27
CA THR A 53 -32.76 8.65 -6.20
C THR A 53 -32.20 7.23 -6.32
N SER A 54 -30.91 7.09 -6.63
CA SER A 54 -30.25 5.80 -6.77
C SER A 54 -29.99 5.15 -5.41
N GLU A 55 -29.98 3.82 -5.38
CA GLU A 55 -29.55 3.03 -4.23
C GLU A 55 -28.13 3.40 -3.81
N GLN A 56 -27.24 3.64 -4.78
CA GLN A 56 -25.87 4.04 -4.52
C GLN A 56 -25.79 5.32 -3.68
N TYR A 57 -26.61 6.31 -3.95
CA TYR A 57 -26.66 7.55 -3.16
C TYR A 57 -27.28 7.34 -1.79
N ILE A 58 -28.44 6.66 -1.73
CA ILE A 58 -29.22 6.45 -0.51
C ILE A 58 -28.42 5.64 0.51
N GLU A 59 -27.83 4.54 0.08
CA GLU A 59 -27.05 3.63 0.92
C GLU A 59 -25.58 4.06 1.06
N LYS A 60 -25.19 5.19 0.44
CA LYS A 60 -23.80 5.70 0.43
C LYS A 60 -22.78 4.67 -0.03
N ILE A 61 -23.16 3.86 -1.04
CA ILE A 61 -22.30 2.82 -1.57
C ILE A 61 -21.04 3.45 -2.16
N PRO A 62 -19.83 3.04 -1.72
CA PRO A 62 -18.58 3.58 -2.23
C PRO A 62 -18.27 3.06 -3.65
N PHE A 63 -17.35 3.73 -4.32
CA PHE A 63 -16.74 3.23 -5.54
C PHE A 63 -15.66 2.21 -5.17
N VAL A 64 -15.74 0.99 -5.70
CA VAL A 64 -14.87 -0.12 -5.32
C VAL A 64 -14.24 -0.75 -6.56
N SER A 65 -12.92 -0.95 -6.51
CA SER A 65 -12.21 -1.69 -7.56
C SER A 65 -12.44 -3.19 -7.48
N THR A 66 -12.07 -3.90 -8.53
CA THR A 66 -11.79 -5.33 -8.44
C THR A 66 -10.60 -5.56 -7.51
N ARG A 67 -10.40 -6.80 -7.07
CA ARG A 67 -9.21 -7.18 -6.31
C ARG A 67 -8.00 -7.29 -7.25
N ILE A 68 -6.85 -6.84 -6.78
CA ILE A 68 -5.58 -7.06 -7.46
C ILE A 68 -5.33 -8.57 -7.63
N GLN A 69 -4.91 -8.96 -8.82
CA GLN A 69 -4.59 -10.33 -9.19
C GLN A 69 -3.07 -10.50 -9.32
N GLY A 70 -2.60 -11.76 -9.41
CA GLY A 70 -1.18 -12.05 -9.62
C GLY A 70 -0.27 -11.88 -8.41
N VAL A 71 -0.84 -11.65 -7.22
CA VAL A 71 -0.09 -11.61 -5.95
C VAL A 71 -0.14 -12.98 -5.29
N ALA A 72 1.02 -13.52 -4.94
CA ALA A 72 1.14 -14.77 -4.20
C ALA A 72 2.27 -14.68 -3.16
N GLY A 73 2.09 -15.31 -2.01
CA GLY A 73 3.10 -15.26 -0.97
C GLY A 73 2.67 -15.96 0.31
N THR A 74 3.57 -15.96 1.28
CA THR A 74 3.29 -16.41 2.64
C THR A 74 2.35 -15.43 3.32
N HIS A 75 1.26 -15.92 3.88
CA HIS A 75 0.28 -15.10 4.58
C HIS A 75 0.75 -14.71 5.99
N PRO A 76 0.28 -13.56 6.51
CA PRO A 76 -0.64 -12.62 5.89
C PRO A 76 0.01 -11.77 4.81
N ILE A 77 -0.72 -11.47 3.73
CA ILE A 77 -0.31 -10.49 2.72
C ILE A 77 -1.09 -9.19 2.96
N ASN A 78 -0.36 -8.12 3.16
CA ASN A 78 -0.88 -6.80 3.44
C ASN A 78 -0.75 -5.89 2.22
N TYR A 79 -1.69 -4.94 2.10
CA TYR A 79 -1.77 -4.00 0.99
C TYR A 79 -1.94 -2.59 1.54
N GLU A 80 -1.08 -1.69 1.13
CA GLU A 80 -1.11 -0.28 1.51
C GLU A 80 -0.95 0.63 0.30
N LEU A 81 -1.56 1.81 0.35
CA LEU A 81 -1.29 2.86 -0.60
C LEU A 81 0.03 3.55 -0.23
N ALA A 82 1.06 3.36 -1.05
CA ALA A 82 2.38 3.93 -0.81
C ALA A 82 2.42 5.42 -1.21
N HIS A 83 1.98 5.74 -2.42
CA HIS A 83 1.84 7.11 -2.90
C HIS A 83 0.88 7.20 -4.09
N VAL A 84 0.52 8.44 -4.42
CA VAL A 84 -0.37 8.78 -5.52
C VAL A 84 0.32 9.80 -6.41
N LYS A 85 0.21 9.60 -7.72
CA LYS A 85 0.54 10.59 -8.75
C LYS A 85 -0.75 11.11 -9.36
N ALA A 86 -0.93 12.42 -9.41
CA ALA A 86 -2.07 13.07 -10.02
C ALA A 86 -1.61 14.17 -10.99
N ASP A 87 -2.56 14.80 -11.68
CA ASP A 87 -2.28 15.87 -12.63
C ASP A 87 -1.59 17.08 -11.98
N ASN A 88 -1.82 17.28 -10.68
CA ASN A 88 -1.08 18.25 -9.88
C ASN A 88 -0.75 17.72 -8.48
N ALA A 89 0.29 18.28 -7.86
CA ALA A 89 0.77 17.84 -6.56
C ALA A 89 -0.24 18.05 -5.42
N ALA A 90 -1.05 19.11 -5.47
CA ALA A 90 -2.05 19.39 -4.44
C ALA A 90 -3.16 18.34 -4.44
N ALA A 91 -3.61 17.89 -5.62
CA ALA A 91 -4.59 16.82 -5.76
C ALA A 91 -4.04 15.48 -5.22
N ALA A 92 -2.77 15.16 -5.51
CA ALA A 92 -2.13 13.97 -4.97
C ALA A 92 -2.02 14.00 -3.44
N GLN A 93 -1.65 15.14 -2.87
CA GLN A 93 -1.58 15.33 -1.41
C GLN A 93 -2.96 15.21 -0.77
N LEU A 94 -4.01 15.78 -1.39
CA LEU A 94 -5.38 15.66 -0.91
C LEU A 94 -5.85 14.21 -0.93
N PHE A 95 -5.56 13.45 -1.99
CA PHE A 95 -5.90 12.03 -2.05
C PHE A 95 -5.24 11.24 -0.91
N MET A 96 -3.96 11.48 -0.65
CA MET A 96 -3.24 10.83 0.46
C MET A 96 -3.82 11.25 1.83
N LYS A 97 -4.21 12.51 2.00
CA LYS A 97 -4.88 12.98 3.20
C LYS A 97 -6.19 12.22 3.44
N LEU A 98 -7.05 12.09 2.42
CA LEU A 98 -8.31 11.36 2.50
C LEU A 98 -8.09 9.85 2.76
N TYR A 99 -7.00 9.28 2.27
CA TYR A 99 -6.58 7.93 2.62
C TYR A 99 -6.23 7.80 4.12
N HIS A 100 -5.51 8.75 4.70
CA HIS A 100 -5.21 8.75 6.14
C HIS A 100 -6.46 9.00 7.00
N GLU A 101 -7.43 9.74 6.49
CA GLU A 101 -8.72 9.98 7.13
C GLU A 101 -9.71 8.80 6.94
N GLN A 102 -9.30 7.71 6.30
CA GLN A 102 -10.10 6.51 6.04
C GLN A 102 -11.32 6.73 5.12
N LEU A 103 -11.40 7.87 4.44
CA LEU A 103 -12.39 8.12 3.40
C LEU A 103 -12.04 7.42 2.07
N ILE A 104 -10.76 7.10 1.91
CA ILE A 104 -10.24 6.19 0.88
C ILE A 104 -9.51 5.09 1.62
N SER A 105 -9.63 3.85 1.17
CA SER A 105 -8.95 2.73 1.81
C SER A 105 -8.51 1.66 0.80
N VAL A 106 -7.56 0.83 1.24
CA VAL A 106 -7.14 -0.38 0.52
C VAL A 106 -7.45 -1.57 1.41
N ALA A 107 -8.44 -2.36 1.04
CA ALA A 107 -8.91 -3.48 1.83
C ALA A 107 -8.77 -4.80 1.05
N GLY A 108 -7.91 -5.69 1.54
CA GLY A 108 -7.69 -7.01 0.92
C GLY A 108 -7.30 -6.95 -0.57
N GLY A 109 -6.58 -5.90 -0.98
CA GLY A 109 -6.19 -5.68 -2.37
C GLY A 109 -7.26 -5.04 -3.26
N MET A 110 -8.30 -4.47 -2.69
CA MET A 110 -9.30 -3.65 -3.38
C MET A 110 -9.17 -2.19 -2.94
N VAL A 111 -9.38 -1.27 -3.86
CA VAL A 111 -9.45 0.17 -3.58
C VAL A 111 -10.90 0.56 -3.35
N VAL A 112 -11.15 1.26 -2.27
CA VAL A 112 -12.47 1.77 -1.88
C VAL A 112 -12.39 3.28 -1.79
N VAL A 113 -13.24 3.99 -2.53
CA VAL A 113 -13.35 5.45 -2.52
C VAL A 113 -14.77 5.82 -2.13
N THR A 114 -14.95 6.46 -0.99
CA THR A 114 -16.28 6.88 -0.54
C THR A 114 -16.80 8.04 -1.38
N GLN A 115 -18.13 8.20 -1.45
CA GLN A 115 -18.75 9.38 -2.09
C GLN A 115 -18.31 10.69 -1.44
N GLU A 116 -18.04 10.67 -0.14
CA GLU A 116 -17.54 11.84 0.58
C GLU A 116 -16.11 12.20 0.16
N ALA A 117 -15.25 11.21 -0.05
CA ALA A 117 -13.92 11.43 -0.61
C ALA A 117 -14.01 12.00 -2.03
N THR A 118 -14.86 11.40 -2.87
CA THR A 118 -15.04 11.86 -4.26
C THR A 118 -15.44 13.33 -4.32
N LYS A 119 -16.37 13.77 -3.48
CA LYS A 119 -16.82 15.19 -3.43
C LYS A 119 -15.72 16.19 -3.07
N GLN A 120 -14.66 15.75 -2.41
CA GLN A 120 -13.54 16.59 -2.03
C GLN A 120 -12.41 16.58 -3.07
N LEU A 121 -12.31 15.51 -3.88
CA LEU A 121 -11.27 15.38 -4.89
C LEU A 121 -11.61 16.23 -6.13
N PRO A 122 -10.67 16.98 -6.69
CA PRO A 122 -10.87 17.60 -7.99
C PRO A 122 -10.94 16.55 -9.11
N ASN A 123 -11.63 16.88 -10.20
CA ASN A 123 -11.63 16.08 -11.42
C ASN A 123 -10.20 15.81 -11.89
N GLY A 124 -9.92 14.60 -12.33
CA GLY A 124 -8.60 14.23 -12.81
C GLY A 124 -8.29 12.75 -12.68
N HIS A 125 -7.04 12.42 -12.96
CA HIS A 125 -6.52 11.08 -12.92
C HIS A 125 -5.58 10.90 -11.72
N TYR A 126 -5.80 9.86 -10.93
CA TYR A 126 -5.01 9.52 -9.75
C TYR A 126 -4.40 8.13 -9.97
N TYR A 127 -3.09 8.07 -10.20
CA TYR A 127 -2.35 6.83 -10.39
C TYR A 127 -1.81 6.36 -9.06
N LEU A 128 -2.19 5.15 -8.68
CA LEU A 128 -1.92 4.59 -7.36
C LEU A 128 -0.73 3.65 -7.40
N THR A 129 0.19 3.84 -6.46
CA THR A 129 1.31 2.93 -6.18
C THR A 129 1.04 2.21 -4.88
N PHE A 130 1.11 0.90 -4.92
CA PHE A 130 0.87 0.05 -3.74
C PHE A 130 2.16 -0.51 -3.18
N ARG A 131 2.23 -0.56 -1.87
CA ARG A 131 3.15 -1.39 -1.12
C ARG A 131 2.43 -2.69 -0.77
N ILE A 132 2.97 -3.81 -1.19
CA ILE A 132 2.48 -5.15 -0.85
C ILE A 132 3.54 -5.81 -0.01
N PHE A 133 3.18 -6.36 1.14
CA PHE A 133 4.16 -6.91 2.06
C PHE A 133 3.59 -8.03 2.92
N ASN A 134 4.50 -8.84 3.42
CA ASN A 134 4.30 -9.78 4.51
C ASN A 134 5.40 -9.58 5.57
N ASP A 135 5.56 -10.50 6.50
CA ASP A 135 6.49 -10.32 7.63
C ASP A 135 7.94 -10.06 7.18
N ASP A 136 8.38 -10.68 6.08
CA ASP A 136 9.80 -10.67 5.69
C ASP A 136 10.07 -10.07 4.31
N HIS A 137 9.04 -9.82 3.51
CA HIS A 137 9.18 -9.36 2.12
C HIS A 137 8.24 -8.21 1.82
N GLU A 138 8.70 -7.31 0.96
CA GLU A 138 7.88 -6.23 0.42
C GLU A 138 8.15 -5.99 -1.06
N ALA A 139 7.17 -5.44 -1.74
CA ALA A 139 7.25 -5.01 -3.13
C ALA A 139 6.45 -3.73 -3.34
N LEU A 140 6.95 -2.84 -4.19
CA LEU A 140 6.22 -1.68 -4.68
C LEU A 140 5.70 -1.97 -6.08
N LEU A 141 4.42 -1.69 -6.30
CA LEU A 141 3.78 -1.75 -7.60
C LEU A 141 3.41 -0.33 -8.03
N GLU A 142 4.21 0.22 -8.92
CA GLU A 142 4.06 1.61 -9.35
C GLU A 142 2.95 1.78 -10.37
N ASN A 143 2.03 2.72 -10.11
CA ASN A 143 0.98 3.16 -11.03
C ASN A 143 0.13 2.01 -11.62
N VAL A 144 -0.12 0.97 -10.85
CA VAL A 144 -0.83 -0.24 -11.33
C VAL A 144 -2.35 -0.10 -11.35
N PHE A 145 -2.87 0.96 -10.76
CA PHE A 145 -4.30 1.26 -10.74
C PHE A 145 -4.57 2.75 -10.86
N LYS A 146 -5.69 3.10 -11.46
CA LYS A 146 -6.09 4.48 -11.69
C LYS A 146 -7.49 4.73 -11.12
N VAL A 147 -7.63 5.80 -10.34
CA VAL A 147 -8.93 6.38 -10.02
C VAL A 147 -9.14 7.59 -10.91
N VAL A 148 -10.26 7.60 -11.66
CA VAL A 148 -10.67 8.73 -12.50
C VAL A 148 -11.81 9.42 -11.77
N VAL A 149 -11.62 10.70 -11.44
CA VAL A 149 -12.66 11.52 -10.80
C VAL A 149 -13.26 12.44 -11.86
N THR A 150 -14.58 12.40 -11.98
CA THR A 150 -15.35 13.19 -12.97
C THR A 150 -16.58 13.80 -12.31
N ASP A 151 -17.25 14.73 -13.01
CA ASP A 151 -18.52 15.28 -12.51
C ASP A 151 -19.63 14.23 -12.65
N ASP A 152 -19.72 13.58 -13.80
CA ASP A 152 -20.75 12.60 -14.11
C ASP A 152 -20.16 11.21 -14.40
N GLU A 153 -21.01 10.19 -14.34
CA GLU A 153 -20.63 8.85 -14.72
C GLU A 153 -20.15 8.76 -16.17
N LEU A 154 -19.00 8.13 -16.38
CA LEU A 154 -18.51 7.90 -17.73
C LEU A 154 -19.30 6.79 -18.42
N PRO A 155 -19.64 6.93 -19.72
CA PRO A 155 -20.29 5.85 -20.44
C PRO A 155 -19.41 4.60 -20.46
N LEU A 156 -20.04 3.45 -20.30
CA LEU A 156 -19.35 2.16 -20.42
C LEU A 156 -18.78 2.01 -21.83
N SER A 157 -17.50 1.84 -21.92
CA SER A 157 -16.77 1.62 -23.17
C SER A 157 -16.77 0.15 -23.59
#